data_2ac8999908293e9637368b31ddbe1534
#
_entry.id   2ac8999908293e9637368b31ddbe1534
#
_cell.length_a   1.000
_cell.length_b   1.000
_cell.length_c   1.000
_cell.angle_alpha   90.00
_cell.angle_beta   90.00
_cell.angle_gamma   90.00
#
_symmetry.space_group_name_H-M   'P 1'
#
loop_
_entity.id
_entity.type
_entity.pdbx_description
1 polymer ?
#
loop_
_entity_poly.entity_id
_entity_poly.type
_entity_poly.pdbx_seq_one_letter_code
_entity_poly.pdbx_strand_id
1 'polypeptide(L)'
;MPQLNRTAGPVTPRRRFPRLLGRWYRQLLAATSGRLYCFLFNRKQCLLGNPGRIEYDRQRQRYLANRGRHPVHFCEKGRAGFYARGTAYRANTLATQYMLDRIEFNRGDLVVDCGANIGELGLYFDIRGIEVEYIAVEPGQREFDCLASNHPARELHRLGLWHENGVQRLFLSSGKADSSIIEPPHWDEIVDIQVRRLDDLVQRPIRLLKLEAEGAEPEVLAGCTGVLDQVAYISADLGPERGKAQATTLEPVQAILAEQGFELLETGEDRLVALFRNTALA
;
A
#
# COMPACT_ATOMS: atom_id res chain seq x y z
N MET A 1 11.22 14.22 27.92
CA MET A 1 11.01 14.56 26.50
C MET A 1 12.37 14.85 25.86
N PRO A 2 12.97 13.98 25.04
CA PRO A 2 14.15 14.32 24.26
C PRO A 2 13.69 14.88 22.91
N GLN A 3 14.10 16.11 22.62
CA GLN A 3 13.93 16.78 21.33
C GLN A 3 14.65 15.97 20.24
N LEU A 4 13.89 15.46 19.27
CA LEU A 4 14.42 14.86 18.06
C LEU A 4 15.09 15.96 17.21
N ASN A 5 16.41 15.97 17.22
CA ASN A 5 17.25 16.78 16.36
C ASN A 5 16.97 16.42 14.89
N ARG A 6 16.24 17.29 14.19
CA ARG A 6 16.10 17.26 12.73
C ARG A 6 17.43 17.71 12.11
N THR A 7 18.38 16.83 11.96
CA THR A 7 19.51 17.06 11.06
C THR A 7 19.05 16.77 9.63
N ALA A 8 18.47 17.78 8.98
CA ALA A 8 18.34 17.78 7.53
C ALA A 8 19.75 17.76 6.94
N GLY A 9 20.18 16.63 6.41
CA GLY A 9 21.39 16.52 5.62
C GLY A 9 21.36 17.51 4.43
N PRO A 10 22.52 17.90 3.88
CA PRO A 10 22.61 18.90 2.83
C PRO A 10 21.76 18.51 1.63
N VAL A 11 20.80 19.36 1.28
CA VAL A 11 19.98 19.22 0.07
C VAL A 11 20.89 19.50 -1.12
N THR A 12 21.44 18.44 -1.72
CA THR A 12 22.18 18.57 -2.97
C THR A 12 21.22 19.08 -4.06
N PRO A 13 21.62 20.10 -4.85
CA PRO A 13 20.76 20.67 -5.88
C PRO A 13 20.35 19.57 -6.87
N ARG A 14 19.04 19.37 -7.06
CA ARG A 14 18.51 18.39 -8.01
C ARG A 14 18.97 18.70 -9.41
N ARG A 15 19.80 17.86 -9.99
CA ARG A 15 20.18 17.93 -11.41
C ARG A 15 18.91 17.69 -12.25
N ARG A 16 18.51 18.71 -13.01
CA ARG A 16 17.35 18.59 -13.92
C ARG A 16 17.80 17.94 -15.22
N PHE A 17 17.12 16.90 -15.64
CA PHE A 17 17.27 16.35 -16.98
C PHE A 17 16.77 17.37 -18.02
N PRO A 18 17.50 17.64 -19.13
CA PRO A 18 17.01 18.50 -20.18
C PRO A 18 15.66 17.99 -20.70
N ARG A 19 14.67 18.88 -20.87
CA ARG A 19 13.27 18.49 -21.15
C ARG A 19 13.11 17.57 -22.39
N LEU A 20 13.86 17.81 -23.46
CA LEU A 20 13.81 16.98 -24.68
C LEU A 20 14.41 15.58 -24.45
N LEU A 21 15.59 15.48 -23.85
CA LEU A 21 16.20 14.21 -23.46
C LEU A 21 15.31 13.42 -22.48
N GLY A 22 14.59 14.11 -21.59
CA GLY A 22 13.66 13.50 -20.66
C GLY A 22 12.45 12.83 -21.32
N ARG A 23 11.95 13.35 -22.45
CA ARG A 23 10.86 12.75 -23.22
C ARG A 23 11.30 11.47 -23.92
N TRP A 24 12.40 11.52 -24.65
CA TRP A 24 13.02 10.37 -25.31
C TRP A 24 13.34 9.25 -24.32
N TYR A 25 13.91 9.61 -23.20
CA TYR A 25 14.29 8.63 -22.19
C TYR A 25 13.06 7.96 -21.54
N ARG A 26 11.96 8.68 -21.34
CA ARG A 26 10.71 8.09 -20.86
C ARG A 26 10.13 7.10 -21.87
N GLN A 27 10.14 7.43 -23.16
CA GLN A 27 9.69 6.51 -24.21
C GLN A 27 10.55 5.24 -24.25
N LEU A 28 11.88 5.39 -24.14
CA LEU A 28 12.81 4.26 -24.10
C LEU A 28 12.55 3.37 -22.87
N LEU A 29 12.35 3.94 -21.69
CA LEU A 29 11.98 3.20 -20.49
C LEU A 29 10.63 2.49 -20.65
N ALA A 30 9.64 3.16 -21.26
CA ALA A 30 8.33 2.55 -21.49
C ALA A 30 8.41 1.33 -22.43
N ALA A 31 9.26 1.41 -23.45
CA ALA A 31 9.44 0.36 -24.47
C ALA A 31 10.30 -0.82 -23.96
N THR A 32 10.95 -0.71 -22.79
CA THR A 32 11.86 -1.75 -22.28
C THR A 32 11.29 -2.44 -21.03
N SER A 33 11.81 -3.64 -20.73
CA SER A 33 11.47 -4.41 -19.54
C SER A 33 12.68 -5.22 -19.04
N GLY A 34 12.52 -5.87 -17.89
CA GLY A 34 13.54 -6.76 -17.34
C GLY A 34 14.89 -6.07 -17.10
N ARG A 35 15.98 -6.75 -17.44
CA ARG A 35 17.34 -6.24 -17.16
C ARG A 35 17.68 -4.95 -17.90
N LEU A 36 17.21 -4.78 -19.13
CA LEU A 36 17.49 -3.57 -19.90
C LEU A 36 16.79 -2.36 -19.25
N TYR A 37 15.53 -2.54 -18.84
CA TYR A 37 14.83 -1.52 -18.07
C TYR A 37 15.58 -1.13 -16.80
N CYS A 38 16.03 -2.11 -16.02
CA CYS A 38 16.81 -1.86 -14.80
C CYS A 38 18.10 -1.09 -15.07
N PHE A 39 18.85 -1.47 -16.10
CA PHE A 39 20.06 -0.76 -16.50
C PHE A 39 19.78 0.71 -16.83
N LEU A 40 18.80 0.96 -17.68
CA LEU A 40 18.39 2.31 -18.06
C LEU A 40 17.90 3.10 -16.84
N PHE A 41 16.99 2.52 -16.04
CA PHE A 41 16.49 3.16 -14.82
C PHE A 41 17.64 3.56 -13.88
N ASN A 42 18.54 2.63 -13.58
CA ASN A 42 19.67 2.87 -12.68
C ASN A 42 20.62 3.94 -13.20
N ARG A 43 20.89 3.99 -14.51
CA ARG A 43 21.69 5.06 -15.14
C ARG A 43 21.05 6.43 -14.96
N LYS A 44 19.73 6.51 -15.18
CA LYS A 44 18.97 7.74 -14.93
C LYS A 44 19.05 8.16 -13.47
N GLN A 45 18.83 7.23 -12.53
CA GLN A 45 18.89 7.57 -11.10
C GLN A 45 20.30 8.05 -10.70
N CYS A 46 21.35 7.42 -11.22
CA CYS A 46 22.73 7.86 -11.01
C CYS A 46 22.96 9.30 -11.49
N LEU A 47 22.51 9.63 -12.70
CA LEU A 47 22.65 10.99 -13.26
C LEU A 47 21.89 12.06 -12.47
N LEU A 48 20.76 11.66 -11.86
CA LEU A 48 19.95 12.53 -11.00
C LEU A 48 20.47 12.64 -9.55
N GLY A 49 21.48 11.84 -9.17
CA GLY A 49 21.99 11.78 -7.81
C GLY A 49 21.07 11.01 -6.84
N ASN A 50 20.13 10.21 -7.35
CA ASN A 50 19.25 9.39 -6.52
C ASN A 50 19.95 8.07 -6.12
N PRO A 51 19.77 7.59 -4.86
CA PRO A 51 20.45 6.39 -4.36
C PRO A 51 19.77 5.09 -4.82
N GLY A 52 18.48 5.12 -5.13
CA GLY A 52 17.70 3.93 -5.43
C GLY A 52 18.21 3.16 -6.64
N ARG A 53 18.28 1.84 -6.52
CA ARG A 53 18.69 0.91 -7.56
C ARG A 53 17.70 -0.23 -7.63
N ILE A 54 17.50 -0.76 -8.83
CA ILE A 54 16.64 -1.91 -9.08
C ILE A 54 17.37 -2.98 -9.88
N GLU A 55 16.99 -4.21 -9.66
CA GLU A 55 17.46 -5.39 -10.39
C GLU A 55 16.27 -6.18 -10.92
N TYR A 56 16.51 -7.12 -11.85
CA TYR A 56 15.47 -7.99 -12.37
C TYR A 56 15.83 -9.47 -12.09
N ASP A 57 14.97 -10.13 -11.32
CA ASP A 57 15.04 -11.56 -11.06
C ASP A 57 14.36 -12.31 -12.20
N ARG A 58 15.17 -13.00 -13.03
CA ARG A 58 14.68 -13.77 -14.18
C ARG A 58 13.90 -15.03 -13.77
N GLN A 59 14.27 -15.65 -12.66
CA GLN A 59 13.60 -16.88 -12.22
C GLN A 59 12.18 -16.58 -11.74
N ARG A 60 12.04 -15.47 -11.02
CA ARG A 60 10.76 -15.06 -10.45
C ARG A 60 9.98 -14.06 -11.32
N GLN A 61 10.53 -13.65 -12.47
CA GLN A 61 9.91 -12.69 -13.40
C GLN A 61 9.47 -11.38 -12.70
N ARG A 62 10.28 -10.85 -11.78
CA ARG A 62 9.96 -9.66 -10.99
C ARG A 62 11.19 -8.79 -10.72
N TYR A 63 10.93 -7.59 -10.26
CA TYR A 63 11.95 -6.60 -9.92
C TYR A 63 12.29 -6.67 -8.43
N LEU A 64 13.48 -6.20 -8.08
CA LEU A 64 13.98 -6.08 -6.72
C LEU A 64 14.56 -4.67 -6.55
N ALA A 65 14.04 -3.90 -5.63
CA ALA A 65 14.60 -2.62 -5.22
C ALA A 65 15.54 -2.81 -4.03
N ASN A 66 16.65 -2.05 -4.02
CA ASN A 66 17.56 -1.92 -2.89
C ASN A 66 18.04 -3.27 -2.32
N ARG A 67 18.73 -4.07 -3.12
CA ARG A 67 19.21 -5.42 -2.79
C ARG A 67 19.95 -5.57 -1.43
N GLY A 68 20.41 -4.49 -0.85
CA GLY A 68 21.10 -4.49 0.44
C GLY A 68 20.13 -4.56 1.62
N ARG A 69 20.05 -3.46 2.36
CA ARG A 69 19.19 -3.34 3.54
C ARG A 69 17.75 -3.06 3.12
N HIS A 70 16.78 -3.85 3.62
CA HIS A 70 15.35 -3.76 3.31
C HIS A 70 15.06 -3.88 1.80
N PRO A 71 15.37 -5.03 1.18
CA PRO A 71 15.04 -5.28 -0.21
C PRO A 71 13.52 -5.39 -0.40
N VAL A 72 13.01 -4.91 -1.56
CA VAL A 72 11.57 -5.00 -1.89
C VAL A 72 11.39 -5.61 -3.27
N HIS A 73 10.72 -6.75 -3.32
CA HIS A 73 10.26 -7.37 -4.55
C HIS A 73 8.99 -6.68 -5.05
N PHE A 74 8.90 -6.42 -6.35
CA PHE A 74 7.72 -5.84 -6.97
C PHE A 74 7.53 -6.38 -8.40
N CYS A 75 6.28 -6.57 -8.82
CA CYS A 75 5.94 -7.18 -10.11
C CYS A 75 5.81 -6.16 -11.24
N GLU A 76 5.37 -4.93 -10.97
CA GLU A 76 5.10 -3.92 -11.98
C GLU A 76 6.25 -2.93 -12.15
N LYS A 77 6.83 -2.83 -13.37
CA LYS A 77 7.94 -1.91 -13.67
C LYS A 77 7.62 -0.44 -13.37
N GLY A 78 6.35 -0.06 -13.46
CA GLY A 78 5.88 1.29 -13.15
C GLY A 78 6.19 1.74 -11.71
N ARG A 79 6.21 0.79 -10.77
CA ARG A 79 6.53 1.04 -9.35
C ARG A 79 8.00 1.40 -9.10
N ALA A 80 8.91 1.13 -10.03
CA ALA A 80 10.33 1.46 -9.87
C ALA A 80 10.60 2.91 -9.48
N GLY A 81 9.75 3.83 -9.95
CA GLY A 81 9.83 5.25 -9.62
C GLY A 81 9.72 5.55 -8.13
N PHE A 82 8.93 4.79 -7.39
CA PHE A 82 8.75 4.93 -5.93
C PHE A 82 10.05 4.67 -5.17
N TYR A 83 10.92 3.81 -5.72
CA TYR A 83 12.19 3.43 -5.10
C TYR A 83 13.38 4.27 -5.55
N ALA A 84 13.18 5.30 -6.38
CA ALA A 84 14.26 6.17 -6.85
C ALA A 84 15.07 6.79 -5.69
N ARG A 85 14.41 7.10 -4.58
CA ARG A 85 15.03 7.64 -3.35
C ARG A 85 15.35 6.58 -2.30
N GLY A 86 15.17 5.30 -2.64
CA GLY A 86 15.37 4.14 -1.76
C GLY A 86 14.09 3.66 -1.08
N THR A 87 14.15 2.42 -0.57
CA THR A 87 13.01 1.74 0.05
C THR A 87 12.56 2.39 1.36
N ALA A 88 13.50 2.86 2.18
CA ALA A 88 13.18 3.57 3.41
C ALA A 88 12.42 4.89 3.16
N TYR A 89 12.79 5.62 2.09
CA TYR A 89 12.05 6.82 1.71
C TYR A 89 10.61 6.48 1.29
N ARG A 90 10.42 5.42 0.50
CA ARG A 90 9.09 4.97 0.09
C ARG A 90 8.23 4.57 1.28
N ALA A 91 8.77 3.75 2.19
CA ALA A 91 8.06 3.30 3.39
C ALA A 91 7.60 4.48 4.27
N ASN A 92 8.48 5.45 4.52
CA ASN A 92 8.12 6.65 5.28
C ASN A 92 7.07 7.50 4.54
N THR A 93 7.18 7.66 3.21
CA THR A 93 6.19 8.41 2.42
C THR A 93 4.81 7.75 2.53
N LEU A 94 4.75 6.42 2.41
CA LEU A 94 3.49 5.67 2.52
C LEU A 94 2.90 5.80 3.92
N ALA A 95 3.73 5.64 4.97
CA ALA A 95 3.30 5.80 6.35
C ALA A 95 2.72 7.20 6.63
N THR A 96 3.32 8.25 6.07
CA THR A 96 2.77 9.61 6.16
C THR A 96 1.46 9.75 5.39
N GLN A 97 1.33 9.13 4.21
CA GLN A 97 0.08 9.14 3.43
C GLN A 97 -1.07 8.47 4.18
N TYR A 98 -0.79 7.38 4.92
CA TYR A 98 -1.77 6.70 5.77
C TYR A 98 -1.78 7.22 7.23
N MET A 99 -1.11 8.34 7.50
CA MET A 99 -1.10 9.03 8.81
C MET A 99 -0.65 8.14 9.99
N LEU A 100 0.26 7.18 9.74
CA LEU A 100 0.76 6.29 10.78
C LEU A 100 1.56 7.04 11.85
N ASP A 101 2.09 8.20 11.54
CA ASP A 101 2.78 9.10 12.46
C ASP A 101 1.84 9.77 13.49
N ARG A 102 0.53 9.65 13.30
CA ARG A 102 -0.51 10.06 14.26
C ARG A 102 -0.85 8.98 15.27
N ILE A 103 -0.36 7.76 15.08
CA ILE A 103 -0.68 6.58 15.89
C ILE A 103 0.55 6.17 16.68
N GLU A 104 0.38 6.02 17.99
CA GLU A 104 1.40 5.41 18.84
C GLU A 104 1.24 3.89 18.78
N PHE A 105 2.32 3.20 18.40
CA PHE A 105 2.37 1.75 18.31
C PHE A 105 3.21 1.18 19.45
N ASN A 106 2.68 0.15 20.11
CA ASN A 106 3.36 -0.61 21.14
C ASN A 106 3.80 -1.98 20.59
N ARG A 107 4.73 -2.60 21.28
CA ARG A 107 5.15 -3.96 20.99
C ARG A 107 3.96 -4.93 21.09
N GLY A 108 3.75 -5.69 20.02
CA GLY A 108 2.66 -6.67 19.93
C GLY A 108 1.31 -6.11 19.49
N ASP A 109 1.22 -4.80 19.20
CA ASP A 109 0.03 -4.24 18.59
C ASP A 109 -0.27 -4.93 17.24
N LEU A 110 -1.52 -5.26 17.00
CA LEU A 110 -1.95 -5.86 15.75
C LEU A 110 -2.24 -4.78 14.70
N VAL A 111 -1.61 -4.93 13.54
CA VAL A 111 -1.89 -4.15 12.33
C VAL A 111 -2.46 -5.08 11.28
N VAL A 112 -3.63 -4.73 10.77
CA VAL A 112 -4.26 -5.41 9.61
C VAL A 112 -4.15 -4.50 8.40
N ASP A 113 -3.52 -5.01 7.34
CA ASP A 113 -3.33 -4.31 6.08
C ASP A 113 -4.22 -4.93 5.01
N CYS A 114 -5.39 -4.32 4.79
CA CYS A 114 -6.32 -4.67 3.73
C CYS A 114 -5.90 -4.01 2.41
N GLY A 115 -5.73 -4.80 1.36
CA GLY A 115 -5.15 -4.36 0.11
C GLY A 115 -3.65 -4.07 0.27
N ALA A 116 -2.94 -5.05 0.86
CA ALA A 116 -1.53 -4.89 1.21
C ALA A 116 -0.59 -4.76 0.00
N ASN A 117 -1.07 -5.10 -1.20
CA ASN A 117 -0.30 -5.11 -2.43
C ASN A 117 1.01 -5.93 -2.22
N ILE A 118 2.17 -5.31 -2.36
CA ILE A 118 3.46 -5.98 -2.14
C ILE A 118 4.00 -5.82 -0.71
N GLY A 119 3.22 -5.29 0.24
CA GLY A 119 3.57 -5.17 1.66
C GLY A 119 4.43 -3.96 2.03
N GLU A 120 4.35 -2.86 1.29
CA GLU A 120 5.20 -1.68 1.56
C GLU A 120 4.90 -1.03 2.93
N LEU A 121 3.65 -1.18 3.44
CA LEU A 121 3.30 -0.67 4.77
C LEU A 121 4.04 -1.43 5.87
N GLY A 122 4.12 -2.76 5.78
CA GLY A 122 4.86 -3.60 6.73
C GLY A 122 6.34 -3.22 6.82
N LEU A 123 6.93 -2.78 5.70
CA LEU A 123 8.32 -2.31 5.65
C LEU A 123 8.57 -1.08 6.54
N TYR A 124 7.57 -0.22 6.76
CA TYR A 124 7.71 0.92 7.67
C TYR A 124 8.02 0.47 9.10
N PHE A 125 7.29 -0.52 9.60
CA PHE A 125 7.51 -1.09 10.95
C PHE A 125 8.89 -1.73 11.06
N ASP A 126 9.29 -2.52 10.05
CA ASP A 126 10.61 -3.18 10.02
C ASP A 126 11.77 -2.17 10.03
N ILE A 127 11.67 -1.08 9.26
CA ILE A 127 12.69 -0.03 9.20
C ILE A 127 12.79 0.76 10.50
N ARG A 128 11.66 0.99 11.17
CA ARG A 128 11.59 1.71 12.44
C ARG A 128 11.92 0.85 13.64
N GLY A 129 11.98 -0.47 13.48
CA GLY A 129 12.15 -1.41 14.58
C GLY A 129 10.95 -1.44 15.52
N ILE A 130 9.75 -1.18 15.01
CA ILE A 130 8.50 -1.27 15.75
C ILE A 130 8.00 -2.71 15.62
N GLU A 131 7.99 -3.42 16.75
CA GLU A 131 7.60 -4.83 16.78
C GLU A 131 6.07 -4.97 16.86
N VAL A 132 5.40 -4.96 15.72
CA VAL A 132 3.96 -5.22 15.58
C VAL A 132 3.68 -6.63 15.08
N GLU A 133 2.53 -7.18 15.45
CA GLU A 133 1.93 -8.29 14.72
C GLU A 133 1.29 -7.71 13.45
N TYR A 134 1.54 -8.35 12.31
CA TYR A 134 1.11 -7.82 11.03
C TYR A 134 0.42 -8.89 10.21
N ILE A 135 -0.86 -8.66 9.92
CA ILE A 135 -1.68 -9.47 9.03
C ILE A 135 -1.88 -8.69 7.73
N ALA A 136 -1.54 -9.29 6.61
CA ALA A 136 -1.70 -8.67 5.31
C ALA A 136 -2.64 -9.48 4.41
N VAL A 137 -3.57 -8.78 3.78
CA VAL A 137 -4.57 -9.35 2.88
C VAL A 137 -4.43 -8.75 1.50
N GLU A 138 -4.18 -9.60 0.49
CA GLU A 138 -3.99 -9.18 -0.90
C GLU A 138 -4.57 -10.23 -1.85
N PRO A 139 -5.58 -9.89 -2.68
CA PRO A 139 -6.20 -10.84 -3.60
C PRO A 139 -5.37 -11.13 -4.85
N GLY A 140 -4.59 -10.17 -5.34
CA GLY A 140 -3.81 -10.27 -6.58
C GLY A 140 -2.67 -11.27 -6.45
N GLN A 141 -2.65 -12.30 -7.32
CA GLN A 141 -1.63 -13.37 -7.24
C GLN A 141 -0.20 -12.83 -7.37
N ARG A 142 0.04 -11.91 -8.30
CA ARG A 142 1.38 -11.38 -8.58
C ARG A 142 1.89 -10.48 -7.47
N GLU A 143 1.01 -9.67 -6.93
CA GLU A 143 1.24 -8.79 -5.78
C GLU A 143 1.48 -9.64 -4.53
N PHE A 144 0.64 -10.64 -4.28
CA PHE A 144 0.79 -11.56 -3.15
C PHE A 144 2.10 -12.34 -3.19
N ASP A 145 2.56 -12.80 -4.36
CA ASP A 145 3.85 -13.49 -4.48
C ASP A 145 5.04 -12.57 -4.12
N CYS A 146 4.90 -11.28 -4.40
CA CYS A 146 5.86 -10.27 -3.94
C CYS A 146 5.74 -10.02 -2.44
N LEU A 147 4.52 -9.85 -1.93
CA LEU A 147 4.21 -9.72 -0.50
C LEU A 147 4.82 -10.85 0.33
N ALA A 148 4.59 -12.10 -0.08
CA ALA A 148 5.13 -13.27 0.59
C ALA A 148 6.67 -13.32 0.60
N SER A 149 7.30 -12.76 -0.43
CA SER A 149 8.76 -12.65 -0.48
C SER A 149 9.31 -11.49 0.35
N ASN A 150 8.54 -10.43 0.50
CA ASN A 150 8.91 -9.27 1.29
C ASN A 150 8.71 -9.52 2.80
N HIS A 151 7.75 -10.36 3.18
CA HIS A 151 7.36 -10.62 4.57
C HIS A 151 7.17 -12.11 4.88
N PRO A 152 8.21 -12.96 4.73
CA PRO A 152 8.06 -14.43 4.83
C PRO A 152 7.67 -14.92 6.23
N ALA A 153 7.83 -14.12 7.27
CA ALA A 153 7.53 -14.46 8.66
C ALA A 153 6.21 -13.83 9.18
N ARG A 154 5.46 -13.14 8.33
CA ARG A 154 4.19 -12.49 8.68
C ARG A 154 3.00 -13.37 8.31
N GLU A 155 1.85 -13.08 8.91
CA GLU A 155 0.58 -13.72 8.55
C GLU A 155 0.02 -13.09 7.27
N LEU A 156 -0.12 -13.88 6.20
CA LEU A 156 -0.48 -13.39 4.88
C LEU A 156 -1.65 -14.19 4.32
N HIS A 157 -2.66 -13.51 3.80
CA HIS A 157 -3.84 -14.12 3.22
C HIS A 157 -4.02 -13.69 1.77
N ARG A 158 -4.05 -14.67 0.84
CA ARG A 158 -4.36 -14.41 -0.57
C ARG A 158 -5.87 -14.49 -0.80
N LEU A 159 -6.56 -13.44 -0.47
CA LEU A 159 -8.01 -13.29 -0.62
C LEU A 159 -8.40 -11.81 -0.63
N GLY A 160 -9.65 -11.49 -0.97
CA GLY A 160 -10.23 -10.18 -0.74
C GLY A 160 -11.00 -10.14 0.58
N LEU A 161 -11.01 -8.99 1.26
CA LEU A 161 -11.97 -8.77 2.33
C LEU A 161 -13.31 -8.32 1.74
N TRP A 162 -14.42 -8.84 2.30
CA TRP A 162 -15.77 -8.59 1.79
C TRP A 162 -16.81 -8.73 2.91
N HIS A 163 -18.08 -8.36 2.61
CA HIS A 163 -19.16 -8.46 3.59
C HIS A 163 -19.65 -9.89 3.86
N GLU A 164 -19.27 -10.86 3.02
CA GLU A 164 -19.61 -12.26 3.14
C GLU A 164 -18.47 -13.16 2.66
N ASN A 165 -18.45 -14.41 3.10
CA ASN A 165 -17.48 -15.40 2.63
C ASN A 165 -17.95 -15.98 1.29
N GLY A 166 -17.00 -16.22 0.37
CA GLY A 166 -17.35 -16.81 -0.92
C GLY A 166 -16.31 -16.56 -2.00
N VAL A 167 -16.80 -16.40 -3.21
CA VAL A 167 -16.01 -16.10 -4.41
C VAL A 167 -16.53 -14.83 -5.06
N GLN A 168 -15.63 -13.93 -5.40
CA GLN A 168 -15.94 -12.70 -6.12
C GLN A 168 -15.04 -12.55 -7.35
N ARG A 169 -15.50 -11.78 -8.31
CA ARG A 169 -14.69 -11.41 -9.48
C ARG A 169 -13.78 -10.23 -9.13
N LEU A 170 -12.51 -10.41 -9.41
CA LEU A 170 -11.52 -9.31 -9.34
C LEU A 170 -11.22 -8.84 -10.76
N PHE A 171 -11.44 -7.57 -11.01
CA PHE A 171 -11.12 -6.89 -12.26
C PHE A 171 -9.67 -6.41 -12.20
N LEU A 172 -8.78 -7.07 -12.94
CA LEU A 172 -7.35 -6.78 -12.94
C LEU A 172 -7.02 -5.60 -13.86
N SER A 173 -6.23 -4.68 -13.37
CA SER A 173 -5.63 -3.59 -14.13
C SER A 173 -4.11 -3.75 -14.18
N SER A 174 -3.60 -4.32 -15.28
CA SER A 174 -2.19 -4.73 -15.43
C SER A 174 -1.18 -3.57 -15.49
N GLY A 175 -1.63 -2.34 -15.59
CA GLY A 175 -0.74 -1.18 -15.76
C GLY A 175 -0.58 -0.29 -14.53
N LYS A 176 -1.51 -0.36 -13.56
CA LYS A 176 -1.59 0.63 -12.47
C LYS A 176 -1.65 0.02 -11.07
N ALA A 177 -1.87 -1.29 -10.95
CA ALA A 177 -2.13 -1.99 -9.69
C ALA A 177 -3.44 -1.54 -8.98
N ASP A 178 -4.42 -1.07 -9.76
CA ASP A 178 -5.72 -0.58 -9.30
C ASP A 178 -6.78 -1.68 -9.58
N SER A 179 -6.52 -2.92 -9.11
CA SER A 179 -7.44 -4.05 -9.29
C SER A 179 -8.55 -4.01 -8.24
N SER A 180 -9.81 -4.12 -8.65
CA SER A 180 -10.99 -3.94 -7.79
C SER A 180 -12.00 -5.07 -7.93
N ILE A 181 -12.73 -5.35 -6.86
CA ILE A 181 -13.93 -6.22 -6.87
C ILE A 181 -15.13 -5.45 -7.48
N ILE A 182 -15.16 -4.14 -7.35
CA ILE A 182 -16.16 -3.28 -7.97
C ILE A 182 -15.70 -2.97 -9.40
N GLU A 183 -16.50 -3.31 -10.41
CA GLU A 183 -16.11 -3.15 -11.83
C GLU A 183 -15.66 -1.72 -12.17
N PRO A 184 -14.37 -1.49 -12.45
CA PRO A 184 -13.85 -0.16 -12.79
C PRO A 184 -14.16 0.18 -14.26
N PRO A 185 -13.90 1.43 -14.72
CA PRO A 185 -14.15 1.81 -16.10
C PRO A 185 -13.27 1.07 -17.13
N HIS A 186 -12.09 0.61 -16.70
CA HIS A 186 -11.13 -0.11 -17.56
C HIS A 186 -10.50 -1.25 -16.75
N TRP A 187 -10.41 -2.40 -17.38
CA TRP A 187 -9.73 -3.59 -16.85
C TRP A 187 -9.19 -4.43 -18.01
N ASP A 188 -8.22 -5.28 -17.73
CA ASP A 188 -7.55 -6.12 -18.75
C ASP A 188 -8.02 -7.58 -18.68
N GLU A 189 -8.28 -8.06 -17.46
CA GLU A 189 -8.63 -9.45 -17.17
C GLU A 189 -9.58 -9.52 -15.98
N ILE A 190 -10.37 -10.59 -15.91
CA ILE A 190 -11.21 -10.90 -14.75
C ILE A 190 -10.77 -12.25 -14.22
N VAL A 191 -10.57 -12.33 -12.90
CA VAL A 191 -10.25 -13.58 -12.21
C VAL A 191 -11.20 -13.79 -11.02
N ASP A 192 -11.49 -15.03 -10.72
CA ASP A 192 -12.22 -15.37 -9.50
C ASP A 192 -11.25 -15.43 -8.32
N ILE A 193 -11.62 -14.78 -7.22
CA ILE A 193 -10.85 -14.75 -5.98
C ILE A 193 -11.70 -15.24 -4.81
N GLN A 194 -11.07 -15.85 -3.82
CA GLN A 194 -11.71 -16.09 -2.54
C GLN A 194 -11.92 -14.77 -1.82
N VAL A 195 -13.05 -14.60 -1.17
CA VAL A 195 -13.33 -13.46 -0.28
C VAL A 195 -13.76 -13.94 1.09
N ARG A 196 -13.42 -13.17 2.12
CA ARG A 196 -13.79 -13.43 3.51
C ARG A 196 -14.16 -12.18 4.26
N ARG A 197 -14.94 -12.35 5.30
CA ARG A 197 -15.17 -11.34 6.31
C ARG A 197 -13.91 -11.19 7.18
N LEU A 198 -13.58 -9.96 7.60
CA LEU A 198 -12.46 -9.74 8.51
C LEU A 198 -12.73 -10.36 9.88
N ASP A 199 -13.96 -10.26 10.39
CA ASP A 199 -14.35 -10.80 11.69
C ASP A 199 -14.30 -12.35 11.77
N ASP A 200 -14.20 -13.05 10.64
CA ASP A 200 -13.91 -14.50 10.60
C ASP A 200 -12.39 -14.81 10.62
N LEU A 201 -11.56 -13.84 10.25
CA LEU A 201 -10.11 -13.99 10.23
C LEU A 201 -9.46 -13.51 11.54
N VAL A 202 -10.02 -12.46 12.15
CA VAL A 202 -9.45 -11.79 13.31
C VAL A 202 -10.53 -11.56 14.35
N GLN A 203 -10.33 -12.10 15.58
CA GLN A 203 -11.23 -11.95 16.72
C GLN A 203 -10.49 -11.45 17.97
N ARG A 204 -9.63 -10.48 17.79
CA ARG A 204 -8.78 -9.88 18.83
C ARG A 204 -8.56 -8.40 18.55
N PRO A 205 -8.14 -7.61 19.56
CA PRO A 205 -7.92 -6.18 19.40
C PRO A 205 -6.99 -5.84 18.23
N ILE A 206 -7.39 -4.87 17.43
CA ILE A 206 -6.65 -4.35 16.27
C ILE A 206 -6.25 -2.91 16.56
N ARG A 207 -4.96 -2.63 16.59
CA ARG A 207 -4.45 -1.26 16.76
C ARG A 207 -4.71 -0.40 15.54
N LEU A 208 -4.45 -0.95 14.35
CA LEU A 208 -4.69 -0.28 13.09
C LEU A 208 -5.28 -1.24 12.06
N LEU A 209 -6.39 -0.88 11.48
CA LEU A 209 -6.88 -1.40 10.21
C LEU A 209 -6.55 -0.38 9.12
N LYS A 210 -5.56 -0.69 8.26
CA LYS A 210 -5.38 0.06 7.01
C LYS A 210 -6.34 -0.54 5.99
N LEU A 211 -7.10 0.31 5.32
CA LEU A 211 -8.15 -0.08 4.39
C LEU A 211 -7.92 0.60 3.02
N GLU A 212 -7.62 -0.22 2.02
CA GLU A 212 -7.51 0.18 0.62
C GLU A 212 -8.09 -0.95 -0.23
N ALA A 213 -9.30 -0.77 -0.74
CA ALA A 213 -10.05 -1.80 -1.44
C ALA A 213 -10.57 -1.32 -2.81
N GLU A 214 -9.96 -0.25 -3.35
CA GLU A 214 -10.23 0.29 -4.69
C GLU A 214 -11.74 0.52 -4.92
N GLY A 215 -12.38 1.17 -3.93
CA GLY A 215 -13.79 1.54 -3.94
C GLY A 215 -14.73 0.54 -3.29
N ALA A 216 -14.23 -0.55 -2.69
CA ALA A 216 -15.03 -1.55 -1.98
C ALA A 216 -14.99 -1.39 -0.44
N GLU A 217 -14.51 -0.25 0.08
CA GLU A 217 -14.32 0.00 1.51
C GLU A 217 -15.63 -0.15 2.32
N PRO A 218 -16.82 0.30 1.84
CA PRO A 218 -18.07 0.08 2.56
C PRO A 218 -18.40 -1.41 2.74
N GLU A 219 -18.20 -2.22 1.70
CA GLU A 219 -18.46 -3.67 1.74
C GLU A 219 -17.46 -4.39 2.66
N VAL A 220 -16.20 -3.96 2.67
CA VAL A 220 -15.20 -4.49 3.61
C VAL A 220 -15.61 -4.17 5.04
N LEU A 221 -16.02 -2.95 5.35
CA LEU A 221 -16.48 -2.56 6.69
C LEU A 221 -17.72 -3.34 7.13
N ALA A 222 -18.63 -3.65 6.21
CA ALA A 222 -19.78 -4.53 6.50
C ALA A 222 -19.33 -5.95 6.89
N GLY A 223 -18.17 -6.40 6.43
CA GLY A 223 -17.52 -7.65 6.84
C GLY A 223 -16.66 -7.55 8.11
N CYS A 224 -16.62 -6.39 8.76
CA CYS A 224 -15.85 -6.15 9.98
C CYS A 224 -16.75 -5.99 11.22
N THR A 225 -18.07 -6.07 11.08
CA THR A 225 -19.05 -5.69 12.14
C THR A 225 -18.83 -6.43 13.47
N GLY A 226 -18.32 -7.67 13.41
CA GLY A 226 -18.01 -8.47 14.61
C GLY A 226 -16.68 -8.13 15.29
N VAL A 227 -15.89 -7.19 14.76
CA VAL A 227 -14.59 -6.83 15.32
C VAL A 227 -14.35 -5.31 15.38
N LEU A 228 -15.23 -4.48 14.77
CA LEU A 228 -15.06 -3.02 14.74
C LEU A 228 -14.96 -2.38 16.14
N ASP A 229 -15.68 -2.91 17.12
CA ASP A 229 -15.60 -2.47 18.52
C ASP A 229 -14.23 -2.70 19.17
N GLN A 230 -13.39 -3.55 18.56
CA GLN A 230 -12.02 -3.85 18.99
C GLN A 230 -10.95 -3.18 18.13
N VAL A 231 -11.32 -2.37 17.13
CA VAL A 231 -10.39 -1.62 16.27
C VAL A 231 -10.17 -0.23 16.83
N ALA A 232 -8.91 0.12 17.15
CA ALA A 232 -8.59 1.43 17.73
C ALA A 232 -8.52 2.54 16.65
N TYR A 233 -7.87 2.25 15.51
CA TYR A 233 -7.73 3.20 14.40
C TYR A 233 -8.03 2.55 13.06
N ILE A 234 -8.64 3.32 12.16
CA ILE A 234 -8.82 2.95 10.76
C ILE A 234 -8.20 4.04 9.90
N SER A 235 -7.24 3.68 9.04
CA SER A 235 -6.69 4.57 8.03
C SER A 235 -7.12 4.06 6.66
N ALA A 236 -8.02 4.79 6.00
CA ALA A 236 -8.68 4.35 4.78
C ALA A 236 -8.39 5.26 3.59
N ASP A 237 -8.04 4.67 2.44
CA ASP A 237 -8.07 5.37 1.16
C ASP A 237 -9.50 5.38 0.62
N LEU A 238 -10.02 6.56 0.41
CA LEU A 238 -11.42 6.80 0.05
C LEU A 238 -11.53 7.60 -1.25
N GLY A 239 -10.47 7.51 -2.08
CA GLY A 239 -10.34 8.21 -3.34
C GLY A 239 -11.43 7.89 -4.36
N PRO A 240 -11.38 8.56 -5.54
CA PRO A 240 -12.38 8.40 -6.60
C PRO A 240 -12.12 7.12 -7.42
N GLU A 241 -12.25 5.96 -6.78
CA GLU A 241 -11.91 4.65 -7.34
C GLU A 241 -13.13 3.74 -7.51
N ARG A 242 -14.29 4.11 -6.89
CA ARG A 242 -15.47 3.24 -6.87
C ARG A 242 -16.16 3.15 -8.22
N GLY A 243 -16.01 1.99 -8.84
CA GLY A 243 -16.77 1.55 -10.00
C GLY A 243 -16.58 2.41 -11.24
N LYS A 244 -17.48 2.27 -12.21
CA LYS A 244 -17.44 3.02 -13.48
C LYS A 244 -17.59 4.52 -13.31
N ALA A 245 -18.27 4.96 -12.25
CA ALA A 245 -18.47 6.36 -11.93
C ALA A 245 -17.24 7.01 -11.29
N GLN A 246 -16.27 6.21 -10.86
CA GLN A 246 -15.11 6.67 -10.10
C GLN A 246 -15.53 7.58 -8.93
N ALA A 247 -16.54 7.14 -8.17
CA ALA A 247 -17.00 7.88 -7.00
C ALA A 247 -16.05 7.69 -5.83
N THR A 248 -16.04 8.66 -4.91
CA THR A 248 -15.36 8.53 -3.61
C THR A 248 -16.19 7.67 -2.66
N THR A 249 -15.52 7.04 -1.70
CA THR A 249 -16.19 6.27 -0.64
C THR A 249 -16.19 7.00 0.72
N LEU A 250 -15.75 8.25 0.77
CA LEU A 250 -15.63 9.02 2.01
C LEU A 250 -16.96 9.12 2.78
N GLU A 251 -18.01 9.60 2.12
CA GLU A 251 -19.30 9.82 2.80
C GLU A 251 -19.91 8.52 3.33
N PRO A 252 -20.02 7.42 2.54
CA PRO A 252 -20.56 6.17 3.05
C PRO A 252 -19.69 5.54 4.15
N VAL A 253 -18.35 5.58 4.03
CA VAL A 253 -17.45 5.07 5.06
C VAL A 253 -17.56 5.87 6.34
N GLN A 254 -17.58 7.21 6.25
CA GLN A 254 -17.75 8.07 7.42
C GLN A 254 -19.07 7.82 8.14
N ALA A 255 -20.17 7.62 7.40
CA ALA A 255 -21.47 7.33 8.00
C ALA A 255 -21.44 5.97 8.74
N ILE A 256 -20.92 4.91 8.11
CA ILE A 256 -20.79 3.58 8.73
C ILE A 256 -19.94 3.67 10.01
N LEU A 257 -18.80 4.33 9.96
CA LEU A 257 -17.87 4.42 11.09
C LEU A 257 -18.40 5.29 12.22
N ALA A 258 -19.14 6.37 11.92
CA ALA A 258 -19.79 7.20 12.94
C ALA A 258 -20.83 6.42 13.75
N GLU A 259 -21.62 5.53 13.09
CA GLU A 259 -22.59 4.65 13.77
C GLU A 259 -21.87 3.63 14.68
N GLN A 260 -20.61 3.30 14.40
CA GLN A 260 -19.78 2.37 15.18
C GLN A 260 -18.88 3.08 16.23
N GLY A 261 -19.10 4.38 16.47
CA GLY A 261 -18.38 5.13 17.49
C GLY A 261 -17.00 5.63 17.10
N PHE A 262 -16.71 5.69 15.80
CA PHE A 262 -15.49 6.29 15.31
C PHE A 262 -15.68 7.77 15.00
N GLU A 263 -14.66 8.56 15.29
CA GLU A 263 -14.55 9.97 14.87
C GLU A 263 -13.49 10.12 13.77
N LEU A 264 -13.77 11.00 12.81
CA LEU A 264 -12.77 11.40 11.80
C LEU A 264 -11.77 12.35 12.45
N LEU A 265 -10.49 11.99 12.46
CA LEU A 265 -9.42 12.82 13.01
C LEU A 265 -8.81 13.77 11.96
N GLU A 266 -8.48 13.23 10.79
CA GLU A 266 -7.74 13.98 9.76
C GLU A 266 -8.03 13.38 8.38
N THR A 267 -7.93 14.20 7.34
CA THR A 267 -7.93 13.79 5.93
C THR A 267 -6.65 14.26 5.24
N GLY A 268 -6.10 13.42 4.36
CA GLY A 268 -4.90 13.76 3.59
C GLY A 268 -5.14 14.86 2.57
N GLU A 269 -4.13 15.70 2.35
CA GLU A 269 -4.20 16.83 1.40
C GLU A 269 -3.96 16.37 -0.05
N ASP A 270 -3.02 15.45 -0.28
CA ASP A 270 -2.59 15.02 -1.62
C ASP A 270 -3.38 13.79 -2.16
N ARG A 271 -3.91 13.00 -1.27
CA ARG A 271 -4.70 11.79 -1.53
C ARG A 271 -5.82 11.73 -0.50
N LEU A 272 -7.02 11.33 -0.91
CA LEU A 272 -8.18 11.27 -0.02
C LEU A 272 -8.06 10.05 0.92
N VAL A 273 -7.04 10.04 1.75
CA VAL A 273 -6.92 9.12 2.88
C VAL A 273 -7.52 9.77 4.11
N ALA A 274 -8.30 9.04 4.87
CA ALA A 274 -8.91 9.51 6.11
C ALA A 274 -8.48 8.62 7.28
N LEU A 275 -8.13 9.27 8.40
CA LEU A 275 -7.82 8.60 9.66
C LEU A 275 -9.00 8.74 10.62
N PHE A 276 -9.50 7.60 11.09
CA PHE A 276 -10.58 7.52 12.07
C PHE A 276 -10.06 6.89 13.37
N ARG A 277 -10.62 7.32 14.50
CA ARG A 277 -10.31 6.81 15.83
C ARG A 277 -11.58 6.30 16.50
N ASN A 278 -11.52 5.14 17.10
CA ASN A 278 -12.57 4.62 17.98
C ASN A 278 -12.56 5.37 19.31
N THR A 279 -13.65 6.08 19.62
CA THR A 279 -13.74 6.93 20.82
C THR A 279 -13.77 6.14 22.15
N ALA A 280 -14.06 4.84 22.08
CA ALA A 280 -14.09 3.97 23.26
C ALA A 280 -12.72 3.35 23.60
N LEU A 281 -11.76 3.31 22.65
CA LEU A 281 -10.49 2.57 22.77
C LEU A 281 -9.25 3.46 22.79
N ALA A 282 -9.36 4.76 22.45
CA ALA A 282 -8.19 5.63 22.21
C ALA A 282 -8.16 6.84 23.12
#